data_13212bbab84ada0d7cd32054e3289df1
#
_entry.id   13212bbab84ada0d7cd32054e3289df1
#
_cell.length_a   1.000
_cell.length_b   1.000
_cell.length_c   1.000
_cell.angle_alpha   90.00
_cell.angle_beta   90.00
_cell.angle_gamma   90.00
#
_symmetry.space_group_name_H-M   'P 1'
#
loop_
_entity.id
_entity.type
_entity.pdbx_description
1 polymer ?
#
loop_
_entity_poly.entity_id
_entity_poly.type
_entity_poly.pdbx_seq_one_letter_code
_entity_poly.pdbx_strand_id
1 'polypeptide(L)'
;MDYKAIGKKIISLVGGTENIRQLTHCATRLRFEFYKKEKVDVKSIENIPGVIGVVEKGGQFQVIIGNEVQTAFRAISEEMKHSEENDGNRELDREEKTTIVNQARP
;
A
#
# COMPACT_ATOMS: atom_id res chain seq x y z
N MET A 1 15.01 -3.58 -9.72
CA MET A 1 13.83 -2.72 -9.51
C MET A 1 13.81 -2.27 -8.07
N ASP A 2 13.64 -0.99 -7.85
CA ASP A 2 13.72 -0.43 -6.51
C ASP A 2 12.33 -0.34 -5.89
N TYR A 3 11.94 -1.37 -5.19
CA TYR A 3 10.58 -1.39 -4.61
C TYR A 3 10.43 -0.42 -3.46
N LYS A 4 11.52 0.02 -2.85
CA LYS A 4 11.41 1.04 -1.83
C LYS A 4 10.94 2.36 -2.44
N ALA A 5 11.52 2.74 -3.57
CA ALA A 5 11.09 3.94 -4.26
C ALA A 5 9.69 3.78 -4.82
N ILE A 6 9.39 2.59 -5.34
CA ILE A 6 8.05 2.33 -5.86
C ILE A 6 7.03 2.42 -4.74
N GLY A 7 7.35 1.90 -3.58
CA GLY A 7 6.45 1.96 -2.44
C GLY A 7 6.15 3.38 -2.01
N LYS A 8 7.19 4.20 -1.95
CA LYS A 8 6.99 5.61 -1.60
C LYS A 8 6.10 6.30 -2.61
N LYS A 9 6.30 5.99 -3.87
CA LYS A 9 5.51 6.62 -4.91
C LYS A 9 4.06 6.18 -4.83
N ILE A 10 3.82 4.91 -4.59
CA ILE A 10 2.46 4.42 -4.45
C ILE A 10 1.77 5.11 -3.28
N ILE A 11 2.45 5.21 -2.14
CA ILE A 11 1.86 5.85 -0.98
C ILE A 11 1.46 7.28 -1.28
N SER A 12 2.35 7.99 -1.96
CA SER A 12 2.05 9.38 -2.31
C SER A 12 0.84 9.46 -3.25
N LEU A 13 0.70 8.51 -4.16
CA LEU A 13 -0.38 8.57 -5.14
C LEU A 13 -1.72 8.07 -4.62
N VAL A 14 -1.73 7.41 -3.47
CA VAL A 14 -3.00 6.97 -2.88
C VAL A 14 -3.51 7.95 -1.83
N GLY A 15 -2.82 9.07 -1.63
CA GLY A 15 -3.26 10.06 -0.66
C GLY A 15 -2.54 9.98 0.66
N GLY A 16 -1.41 9.29 0.71
CA GLY A 16 -0.64 9.19 1.92
C GLY A 16 -1.04 7.98 2.75
N THR A 17 -0.25 7.70 3.75
CA THR A 17 -0.50 6.55 4.59
C THR A 17 -1.81 6.67 5.35
N GLU A 18 -2.22 7.90 5.65
CA GLU A 18 -3.44 8.08 6.42
C GLU A 18 -4.69 7.73 5.61
N ASN A 19 -4.56 7.59 4.30
CA ASN A 19 -5.71 7.18 3.49
C ASN A 19 -5.79 5.67 3.34
N ILE A 20 -4.80 4.93 3.79
CA ILE A 20 -4.79 3.49 3.66
C ILE A 20 -5.45 2.88 4.88
N ARG A 21 -6.63 2.31 4.67
CA ARG A 21 -7.36 1.68 5.75
C ARG A 21 -6.85 0.27 6.00
N GLN A 22 -6.50 -0.43 4.93
CA GLN A 22 -6.02 -1.79 5.06
C GLN A 22 -5.10 -2.11 3.90
N LEU A 23 -4.05 -2.86 4.18
CA LEU A 23 -3.12 -3.32 3.17
C LEU A 23 -2.86 -4.80 3.37
N THR A 24 -3.15 -5.58 2.34
CA THR A 24 -2.83 -7.00 2.31
C THR A 24 -2.21 -7.32 0.97
N HIS A 25 -1.88 -8.57 0.75
CA HIS A 25 -1.43 -8.99 -0.57
C HIS A 25 -1.78 -10.47 -0.78
N CYS A 26 -1.84 -10.83 -2.05
CA CYS A 26 -1.95 -12.22 -2.41
C CYS A 26 -0.72 -12.61 -3.22
N ALA A 27 -0.82 -13.65 -4.04
CA ALA A 27 0.36 -14.18 -4.73
C ALA A 27 1.00 -13.18 -5.69
N THR A 28 0.19 -12.32 -6.32
CA THR A 28 0.70 -11.41 -7.34
C THR A 28 0.21 -9.98 -7.20
N ARG A 29 -0.65 -9.68 -6.24
CA ARG A 29 -1.28 -8.36 -6.16
C ARG A 29 -1.22 -7.81 -4.76
N LEU A 30 -0.99 -6.50 -4.67
CA LEU A 30 -1.21 -5.76 -3.44
C LEU A 30 -2.68 -5.41 -3.36
N ARG A 31 -3.26 -5.53 -2.19
CA ARG A 31 -4.68 -5.23 -1.99
C ARG A 31 -4.82 -4.11 -0.99
N PHE A 32 -5.42 -3.03 -1.45
CA PHE A 32 -5.61 -1.84 -0.64
C PHE A 32 -7.08 -1.59 -0.39
N GLU A 33 -7.39 -1.11 0.80
CA GLU A 33 -8.66 -0.47 1.06
C GLU A 33 -8.37 0.93 1.56
N PHE A 34 -9.08 1.90 1.03
CA PHE A 34 -8.83 3.30 1.32
C PHE A 34 -10.03 3.91 2.01
N TYR A 35 -9.75 4.94 2.80
CA TYR A 35 -10.85 5.70 3.40
C TYR A 35 -11.52 6.57 2.35
N LYS A 36 -10.74 7.20 1.47
CA LYS A 36 -11.27 8.07 0.43
C LYS A 36 -10.69 7.67 -0.91
N LYS A 37 -11.52 7.02 -1.71
CA LYS A 37 -11.09 6.54 -3.02
C LYS A 37 -10.74 7.69 -3.95
N GLU A 38 -11.37 8.83 -3.77
CA GLU A 38 -11.14 9.95 -4.67
C GLU A 38 -9.74 10.51 -4.55
N LYS A 39 -9.00 10.16 -3.51
CA LYS A 39 -7.63 10.60 -3.37
C LYS A 39 -6.63 9.71 -4.10
N VAL A 40 -7.10 8.63 -4.67
CA VAL A 40 -6.21 7.65 -5.29
C VAL A 40 -6.05 7.98 -6.77
N ASP A 41 -4.82 8.17 -7.20
CA ASP A 41 -4.51 8.49 -8.58
C ASP A 41 -4.16 7.21 -9.33
N VAL A 42 -5.18 6.51 -9.80
CA VAL A 42 -5.02 5.20 -10.39
C VAL A 42 -4.14 5.26 -11.64
N LYS A 43 -4.35 6.24 -12.48
CA LYS A 43 -3.59 6.32 -13.71
C LYS A 43 -2.10 6.48 -13.48
N SER A 44 -1.75 7.29 -12.50
CA SER A 44 -0.34 7.47 -12.19
C SER A 44 0.26 6.21 -11.61
N ILE A 45 -0.52 5.49 -10.80
CA ILE A 45 -0.03 4.22 -10.27
C ILE A 45 0.21 3.23 -11.39
N GLU A 46 -0.69 3.18 -12.35
CA GLU A 46 -0.55 2.26 -13.48
C GLU A 46 0.71 2.55 -14.29
N ASN A 47 1.18 3.77 -14.25
CA ASN A 47 2.37 4.16 -15.03
C ASN A 47 3.67 3.92 -14.29
N ILE A 48 3.64 3.45 -13.07
CA ILE A 48 4.85 3.18 -12.33
C ILE A 48 5.53 1.96 -12.91
N PRO A 49 6.83 2.03 -13.24
CA PRO A 49 7.54 0.83 -13.67
C PRO A 49 7.47 -0.23 -12.59
N GLY A 50 7.10 -1.42 -12.97
CA GLY A 50 6.93 -2.51 -12.02
C GLY A 50 5.49 -2.80 -11.69
N VAL A 51 4.58 -1.89 -12.03
CA VAL A 51 3.15 -2.11 -11.84
C VAL A 51 2.58 -2.58 -13.17
N ILE A 52 1.97 -3.76 -13.15
CA ILE A 52 1.40 -4.32 -14.36
C ILE A 52 0.03 -3.72 -14.63
N GLY A 53 -0.72 -3.46 -13.58
CA GLY A 53 -2.04 -2.86 -13.75
C GLY A 53 -2.68 -2.62 -12.40
N VAL A 54 -3.83 -1.96 -12.43
CA VAL A 54 -4.61 -1.70 -11.22
C VAL A 54 -6.05 -2.09 -11.51
N VAL A 55 -6.63 -2.83 -10.58
CA VAL A 55 -8.02 -3.28 -10.70
C VAL A 55 -8.75 -2.84 -9.43
N GLU A 56 -9.95 -2.30 -9.61
CA GLU A 56 -10.82 -2.00 -8.47
C GLU A 56 -11.96 -2.98 -8.47
N LYS A 57 -12.23 -3.57 -7.31
CA LYS A 57 -13.25 -4.59 -7.20
C LYS A 57 -13.88 -4.49 -5.83
N GLY A 58 -15.17 -4.14 -5.78
CA GLY A 58 -15.87 -4.09 -4.52
C GLY A 58 -15.27 -3.17 -3.50
N GLY A 59 -14.72 -2.04 -3.93
CA GLY A 59 -14.10 -1.10 -3.02
C GLY A 59 -12.67 -1.41 -2.68
N GLN A 60 -12.13 -2.52 -3.19
CA GLN A 60 -10.76 -2.89 -2.96
C GLN A 60 -9.94 -2.62 -4.20
N PHE A 61 -8.82 -1.95 -4.03
CA PHE A 61 -7.91 -1.68 -5.14
C PHE A 61 -6.81 -2.72 -5.14
N GLN A 62 -6.60 -3.35 -6.27
CA GLN A 62 -5.59 -4.38 -6.42
C GLN A 62 -4.52 -3.89 -7.39
N VAL A 63 -3.30 -3.75 -6.89
CA VAL A 63 -2.17 -3.31 -7.71
C VAL A 63 -1.40 -4.57 -8.10
N ILE A 64 -1.38 -4.86 -9.37
CA ILE A 64 -0.79 -6.09 -9.87
C ILE A 64 0.71 -5.89 -10.03
N ILE A 65 1.47 -6.63 -9.25
CA ILE A 65 2.93 -6.52 -9.24
C ILE A 65 3.57 -7.75 -9.87
N GLY A 66 2.99 -8.92 -9.65
CA GLY A 66 3.59 -10.16 -10.12
C GLY A 66 4.32 -10.85 -9.00
N ASN A 67 5.35 -11.61 -9.37
CA ASN A 67 6.01 -12.48 -8.41
C ASN A 67 6.74 -11.74 -7.30
N GLU A 68 7.02 -10.45 -7.51
CA GLU A 68 7.75 -9.66 -6.50
C GLU A 68 6.81 -8.95 -5.54
N VAL A 69 5.59 -9.41 -5.45
CA VAL A 69 4.59 -8.74 -4.63
C VAL A 69 5.01 -8.68 -3.15
N GLN A 70 5.68 -9.72 -2.67
CA GLN A 70 6.11 -9.71 -1.27
C GLN A 70 7.14 -8.62 -1.00
N THR A 71 8.04 -8.42 -1.95
CA THR A 71 9.04 -7.35 -1.82
C THR A 71 8.36 -5.99 -1.80
N ALA A 72 7.40 -5.79 -2.69
CA ALA A 72 6.67 -4.54 -2.74
C ALA A 72 5.85 -4.34 -1.46
N PHE A 73 5.21 -5.40 -0.99
CA PHE A 73 4.40 -5.31 0.23
C PHE A 73 5.28 -4.91 1.42
N ARG A 74 6.44 -5.54 1.53
CA ARG A 74 7.35 -5.22 2.62
C ARG A 74 7.82 -3.78 2.56
N ALA A 75 8.16 -3.32 1.36
CA ALA A 75 8.64 -1.95 1.19
C ALA A 75 7.58 -0.94 1.60
N ILE A 76 6.33 -1.18 1.20
CA ILE A 76 5.25 -0.26 1.55
C ILE A 76 4.98 -0.32 3.05
N SER A 77 4.99 -1.52 3.61
CA SER A 77 4.74 -1.67 5.04
C SER A 77 5.78 -0.93 5.86
N GLU A 78 7.03 -0.98 5.44
CA GLU A 78 8.08 -0.29 6.16
C GLU A 78 7.93 1.22 6.06
N GLU A 79 7.52 1.70 4.89
CA GLU A 79 7.28 3.13 4.76
C GLU A 79 6.14 3.59 5.65
N MET A 80 5.12 2.77 5.79
CA MET A 80 4.01 3.12 6.67
C MET A 80 4.45 3.16 8.11
N LYS A 81 5.32 2.24 8.51
CA LYS A 81 5.87 2.28 9.85
C LYS A 81 6.71 3.51 10.11
N HIS A 82 7.52 3.88 9.13
CA HIS A 82 8.35 5.08 9.26
C HIS A 82 7.49 6.32 9.45
N SER A 83 6.42 6.40 8.68
CA SER A 83 5.52 7.52 8.80
C SER A 83 4.94 7.62 10.21
N GLU A 84 4.54 6.48 10.74
CA GLU A 84 3.95 6.47 12.07
C GLU A 84 4.97 6.80 13.14
N GLU A 85 6.18 6.34 12.96
CA GLU A 85 7.24 6.65 13.92
C GLU A 85 7.57 8.12 13.93
N ASN A 86 7.54 8.73 12.74
CA ASN A 86 7.80 10.16 12.65
C ASN A 86 6.73 10.98 13.31
N ASP A 87 5.55 10.42 13.47
CA ASP A 87 4.48 11.10 14.16
C ASP A 87 4.64 11.04 15.67
N GLY A 88 5.69 10.47 16.15
CA GLY A 88 5.97 10.47 17.57
C GLY A 88 5.23 9.37 18.28
N ASN A 89 4.50 9.73 19.32
CA ASN A 89 3.89 8.73 20.16
C ASN A 89 2.48 8.44 19.76
N ARG A 90 2.32 7.88 18.62
CA ARG A 90 1.03 7.60 18.08
C ARG A 90 0.74 6.12 18.02
N GLU A 91 1.38 5.38 18.86
CA GLU A 91 1.22 3.93 18.81
C GLU A 91 -0.20 3.51 18.98
N LEU A 92 -0.91 4.18 19.86
CA LEU A 92 -2.29 3.79 20.11
C LEU A 92 -3.17 4.03 18.93
N ASP A 93 -2.91 5.12 18.22
CA ASP A 93 -3.73 5.46 17.07
C ASP A 93 -3.42 4.58 15.89
N ARG A 94 -2.20 4.12 15.84
CA ARG A 94 -1.74 3.38 14.69
C ARG A 94 -2.58 2.16 14.40
N GLU A 95 -2.93 1.46 15.45
CA GLU A 95 -3.68 0.24 15.26
C GLU A 95 -5.07 0.47 14.75
N GLU A 96 -5.59 1.62 15.00
CA GLU A 96 -6.94 1.92 14.56
C GLU A 96 -6.99 2.53 13.19
N LYS A 97 -5.90 3.13 12.76
CA LYS A 97 -5.89 3.83 11.49
C LYS A 97 -5.64 2.93 10.33
N THR A 98 -4.75 1.97 10.49
CA THR A 98 -4.34 1.13 9.39
C THR A 98 -4.16 -0.29 9.88
N THR A 99 -4.74 -1.21 9.13
CA THR A 99 -4.53 -2.62 9.38
C THR A 99 -3.61 -3.17 8.31
N ILE A 100 -2.48 -3.69 8.72
CA ILE A 100 -1.55 -4.32 7.80
C ILE A 100 -1.58 -5.80 8.13
N VAL A 101 -2.00 -6.58 7.15
CA VAL A 101 -2.11 -8.02 7.33
C VAL A 101 -1.00 -8.67 6.54
N ASN A 102 -0.10 -9.32 7.25
CA ASN A 102 1.00 -10.01 6.61
C ASN A 102 0.59 -11.42 6.30
N GLN A 103 0.17 -11.63 5.10
CA GLN A 103 -0.36 -12.91 4.69
C GLN A 103 0.70 -13.96 4.51
N ALA A 104 1.95 -13.56 4.54
CA ALA A 104 3.02 -14.55 4.46
C ALA A 104 3.07 -15.39 5.73
N ARG A 105 2.50 -14.89 6.78
CA ARG A 105 2.46 -15.68 7.99
C ARG A 105 1.31 -16.62 7.95
N PRO A 106 1.56 -17.83 8.18
CA PRO A 106 0.49 -18.81 8.19
C PRO A 106 -0.46 -18.55 9.34
#